data_f2fb6f587103523da1c9a43bb15c7da2
#
_entry.id   f2fb6f587103523da1c9a43bb15c7da2
#
_cell.length_a   1.000
_cell.length_b   1.000
_cell.length_c   1.000
_cell.angle_alpha   90.00
_cell.angle_beta   90.00
_cell.angle_gamma   90.00
#
_symmetry.space_group_name_H-M   'P 1'
#
loop_
_entity.id
_entity.type
_entity.pdbx_description
1 polymer ?
#
loop_
_entity_poly.entity_id
_entity_poly.type
_entity_poly.pdbx_seq_one_letter_code
_entity_poly.pdbx_strand_id
1 'polypeptide(L)'
;YLKNIIIDQYQNIEFTYIKKIYEALENDKITLLKQMDNEYSSYLIYEYAKSSSNIGYNYYTQLKYNISKPIVQKYFAYVENKTSDGNEIFILATYAYDLDISMEDFIVMWTKKNLINIAATSLKISRIKPSEIQQMLFEFDEILSELDFRNIKNKITNFNPLFEEHIFQHSVLEPKMFAT
;
A
#
# COMPACT_ATOMS: atom_id res chain seq x y z
N TYR A 1 -17.52 -2.21 -6.13
CA TYR A 1 -16.76 -1.73 -4.97
C TYR A 1 -15.24 -1.84 -5.20
N LEU A 2 -14.69 -3.05 -5.39
CA LEU A 2 -13.24 -3.24 -5.56
C LEU A 2 -12.67 -2.51 -6.78
N LYS A 3 -13.39 -2.49 -7.91
CA LYS A 3 -12.99 -1.71 -9.10
C LYS A 3 -12.82 -0.22 -8.77
N ASN A 4 -13.73 0.34 -7.97
CA ASN A 4 -13.66 1.74 -7.57
C ASN A 4 -12.47 2.01 -6.64
N ILE A 5 -12.10 1.05 -5.77
CA ILE A 5 -10.88 1.18 -4.95
C ILE A 5 -9.65 1.34 -5.84
N ILE A 6 -9.49 0.53 -6.89
CA ILE A 6 -8.35 0.64 -7.80
C ILE A 6 -8.37 1.98 -8.53
N ILE A 7 -9.50 2.35 -9.12
CA ILE A 7 -9.61 3.54 -9.97
C ILE A 7 -9.57 4.82 -9.14
N ASP A 8 -10.36 4.85 -8.04
CA ASP A 8 -10.56 6.10 -7.30
C ASP A 8 -9.48 6.33 -6.25
N GLN A 9 -8.96 5.28 -5.62
CA GLN A 9 -7.97 5.38 -4.58
C GLN A 9 -6.57 5.05 -5.08
N TYR A 10 -6.32 3.81 -5.49
CA TYR A 10 -4.96 3.35 -5.79
C TYR A 10 -4.29 4.16 -6.91
N GLN A 11 -4.99 4.43 -8.01
CA GLN A 11 -4.44 5.25 -9.10
C GLN A 11 -4.15 6.70 -8.70
N ASN A 12 -4.91 7.24 -7.75
CA ASN A 12 -4.81 8.64 -7.38
C ASN A 12 -3.86 8.90 -6.22
N ILE A 13 -3.60 7.91 -5.37
CA ILE A 13 -2.76 8.04 -4.18
C ILE A 13 -1.58 7.06 -4.24
N GLU A 14 -1.85 5.77 -4.11
CA GLU A 14 -0.80 4.76 -3.90
C GLU A 14 0.13 4.61 -5.08
N PHE A 15 -0.39 4.58 -6.32
CA PHE A 15 0.47 4.49 -7.51
C PHE A 15 1.33 5.74 -7.69
N THR A 16 0.78 6.91 -7.33
CA THR A 16 1.54 8.16 -7.32
C THR A 16 2.71 8.09 -6.32
N TYR A 17 2.49 7.53 -5.14
CA TYR A 17 3.56 7.34 -4.17
C TYR A 17 4.55 6.29 -4.62
N ILE A 18 4.12 5.15 -5.14
CA ILE A 18 5.03 4.12 -5.67
C ILE A 18 5.96 4.72 -6.71
N LYS A 19 5.42 5.48 -7.68
CA LYS A 19 6.22 6.19 -8.69
C LYS A 19 7.26 7.11 -8.05
N LYS A 20 6.85 7.96 -7.11
CA LYS A 20 7.75 8.88 -6.42
C LYS A 20 8.82 8.16 -5.58
N ILE A 21 8.49 7.00 -4.99
CA ILE A 21 9.44 6.17 -4.24
C ILE A 21 10.54 5.67 -5.18
N TYR A 22 10.16 5.09 -6.33
CA TYR A 22 11.13 4.61 -7.31
C TYR A 22 12.00 5.75 -7.86
N GLU A 23 11.39 6.88 -8.24
CA GLU A 23 12.12 8.08 -8.68
C GLU A 23 13.11 8.60 -7.62
N ALA A 24 12.74 8.55 -6.34
CA ALA A 24 13.62 8.97 -5.24
C ALA A 24 14.78 8.00 -5.04
N LEU A 25 14.53 6.69 -5.18
CA LEU A 25 15.56 5.66 -5.06
C LEU A 25 16.54 5.72 -6.23
N GLU A 26 16.07 5.86 -7.46
CA GLU A 26 16.88 5.98 -8.67
C GLU A 26 17.79 7.22 -8.67
N ASN A 27 17.32 8.31 -8.06
CA ASN A 27 18.04 9.57 -8.00
C ASN A 27 18.81 9.79 -6.68
N ASP A 28 18.99 8.76 -5.84
CA ASP A 28 19.66 8.82 -4.51
C ASP A 28 19.10 9.90 -3.57
N LYS A 29 17.78 10.17 -3.65
CA LYS A 29 17.09 11.19 -2.86
C LYS A 29 16.50 10.62 -1.57
N ILE A 30 17.34 10.03 -0.74
CA ILE A 30 16.90 9.31 0.47
C ILE A 30 16.18 10.20 1.49
N THR A 31 16.57 11.46 1.64
CA THR A 31 15.90 12.41 2.54
C THR A 31 14.48 12.71 2.06
N LEU A 32 14.30 12.83 0.74
CA LEU A 32 12.96 13.00 0.15
C LEU A 32 12.08 11.77 0.38
N LEU A 33 12.65 10.58 0.24
CA LEU A 33 11.92 9.34 0.51
C LEU A 33 11.38 9.29 1.94
N LYS A 34 12.23 9.62 2.93
CA LYS A 34 11.83 9.75 4.33
C LYS A 34 10.71 10.78 4.54
N GLN A 35 10.85 11.97 3.92
CA GLN A 35 9.83 13.02 4.03
C GLN A 35 8.48 12.57 3.45
N MET A 36 8.51 11.91 2.29
CA MET A 36 7.29 11.38 1.66
C MET A 36 6.61 10.30 2.50
N ASP A 37 7.37 9.45 3.19
CA ASP A 37 6.82 8.42 4.08
C ASP A 37 6.05 9.05 5.26
N ASN A 38 6.64 10.04 5.91
CA ASN A 38 5.99 10.77 6.99
C ASN A 38 4.80 11.64 6.49
N GLU A 39 4.93 12.22 5.30
CA GLU A 39 3.84 12.95 4.66
C GLU A 39 2.66 12.03 4.33
N TYR A 40 2.93 10.82 3.82
CA TYR A 40 1.90 9.83 3.52
C TYR A 40 1.04 9.52 4.76
N SER A 41 1.65 9.34 5.92
CA SER A 41 0.92 9.15 7.18
C SER A 41 -0.02 10.31 7.50
N SER A 42 0.34 11.55 7.15
CA SER A 42 -0.49 12.73 7.42
C SER A 42 -1.72 12.84 6.52
N TYR A 43 -1.72 12.18 5.36
CA TYR A 43 -2.89 12.08 4.47
C TYR A 43 -3.86 10.97 4.86
N LEU A 44 -3.42 10.04 5.71
CA LEU A 44 -4.25 8.92 6.14
C LEU A 44 -5.00 9.28 7.42
N ILE A 45 -6.17 8.67 7.59
CA ILE A 45 -6.83 8.68 8.89
C ILE A 45 -5.95 7.97 9.90
N TYR A 46 -5.90 8.47 11.13
CA TYR A 46 -5.00 8.00 12.19
C TYR A 46 -4.93 6.49 12.35
N GLU A 47 -6.07 5.80 12.37
CA GLU A 47 -6.13 4.33 12.52
C GLU A 47 -5.52 3.61 11.33
N TYR A 48 -5.73 4.12 10.12
CA TYR A 48 -5.14 3.56 8.90
C TYR A 48 -3.63 3.84 8.85
N ALA A 49 -3.18 5.05 9.18
CA ALA A 49 -1.77 5.39 9.28
C ALA A 49 -1.05 4.48 10.29
N LYS A 50 -1.63 4.33 11.50
CA LYS A 50 -1.09 3.45 12.53
C LYS A 50 -1.03 1.99 12.08
N SER A 51 -2.07 1.50 11.41
CA SER A 51 -2.10 0.14 10.87
C SER A 51 -1.04 -0.05 9.79
N SER A 52 -0.92 0.91 8.86
CA SER A 52 0.08 0.90 7.80
C SER A 52 1.51 0.85 8.34
N SER A 53 1.83 1.71 9.32
CA SER A 53 3.14 1.70 9.98
C SER A 53 3.42 0.42 10.74
N ASN A 54 2.44 -0.14 11.45
CA ASN A 54 2.60 -1.40 12.17
C ASN A 54 2.88 -2.57 11.20
N ILE A 55 2.14 -2.65 10.11
CA ILE A 55 2.34 -3.68 9.07
C ILE A 55 3.72 -3.47 8.41
N GLY A 56 4.05 -2.24 8.06
CA GLY A 56 5.33 -1.89 7.48
C GLY A 56 6.51 -2.24 8.40
N TYR A 57 6.41 -1.95 9.70
CA TYR A 57 7.43 -2.34 10.68
C TYR A 57 7.58 -3.87 10.80
N ASN A 58 6.49 -4.63 10.72
CA ASN A 58 6.55 -6.08 10.70
C ASN A 58 7.30 -6.59 9.46
N TYR A 59 7.06 -6.03 8.27
CA TYR A 59 7.85 -6.33 7.09
C TYR A 59 9.31 -5.91 7.25
N TYR A 60 9.57 -4.70 7.73
CA TYR A 60 10.92 -4.23 8.00
C TYR A 60 11.72 -5.23 8.85
N THR A 61 11.16 -5.72 9.97
CA THR A 61 11.85 -6.65 10.87
C THR A 61 12.22 -7.98 10.20
N GLN A 62 11.43 -8.41 9.22
CA GLN A 62 11.68 -9.64 8.47
C GLN A 62 12.69 -9.44 7.33
N LEU A 63 12.65 -8.29 6.68
CA LEU A 63 13.39 -8.02 5.45
C LEU A 63 14.78 -7.39 5.68
N LYS A 64 14.99 -6.70 6.79
CA LYS A 64 16.19 -5.89 7.05
C LYS A 64 17.53 -6.63 6.92
N TYR A 65 17.54 -7.94 7.07
CA TYR A 65 18.75 -8.76 6.99
C TYR A 65 19.13 -9.15 5.56
N ASN A 66 18.24 -8.91 4.60
CA ASN A 66 18.41 -9.35 3.20
C ASN A 66 18.53 -8.17 2.22
N ILE A 67 18.89 -6.99 2.69
CA ILE A 67 19.02 -5.78 1.87
C ILE A 67 20.42 -5.70 1.26
N SER A 68 20.48 -5.52 -0.05
CA SER A 68 21.74 -5.44 -0.81
C SER A 68 22.13 -4.01 -1.16
N LYS A 69 21.16 -3.15 -1.55
CA LYS A 69 21.46 -1.81 -2.04
C LYS A 69 21.69 -0.81 -0.91
N PRO A 70 22.78 -0.01 -0.93
CA PRO A 70 23.10 0.94 0.14
C PRO A 70 22.01 1.98 0.39
N ILE A 71 21.29 2.42 -0.65
CA ILE A 71 20.22 3.42 -0.50
C ILE A 71 19.04 2.83 0.29
N VAL A 72 18.73 1.56 0.07
CA VAL A 72 17.67 0.85 0.80
C VAL A 72 18.07 0.64 2.25
N GLN A 73 19.34 0.28 2.52
CA GLN A 73 19.88 0.19 3.88
C GLN A 73 19.75 1.51 4.63
N LYS A 74 20.04 2.64 3.97
CA LYS A 74 19.88 3.99 4.56
C LYS A 74 18.40 4.27 4.92
N TYR A 75 17.47 3.94 4.03
CA TYR A 75 16.05 4.13 4.34
C TYR A 75 15.61 3.25 5.51
N PHE A 76 16.00 1.98 5.53
CA PHE A 76 15.68 1.07 6.62
C PHE A 76 16.29 1.55 7.96
N ALA A 77 17.45 2.20 7.94
CA ALA A 77 18.02 2.82 9.13
C ALA A 77 17.15 3.98 9.66
N TYR A 78 16.49 4.76 8.79
CA TYR A 78 15.53 5.77 9.23
C TYR A 78 14.31 5.16 9.91
N VAL A 79 13.81 4.03 9.42
CA VAL A 79 12.72 3.29 10.04
C VAL A 79 13.14 2.71 11.39
N GLU A 80 14.34 2.13 11.47
CA GLU A 80 14.90 1.58 12.72
C GLU A 80 15.03 2.65 13.81
N ASN A 81 15.52 3.83 13.43
CA ASN A 81 15.68 4.96 14.33
C ASN A 81 14.38 5.75 14.58
N LYS A 82 13.24 5.27 14.07
CA LYS A 82 11.92 5.90 14.21
C LYS A 82 11.89 7.36 13.72
N THR A 83 12.67 7.68 12.70
CA THR A 83 12.68 8.98 12.05
C THR A 83 11.90 8.98 10.72
N SER A 84 11.48 7.81 10.27
CA SER A 84 10.53 7.56 9.21
C SER A 84 9.44 6.65 9.75
N ASP A 85 8.19 6.84 9.34
CA ASP A 85 7.04 6.11 9.85
C ASP A 85 7.03 4.64 9.43
N GLY A 86 7.72 4.33 8.33
CA GLY A 86 7.85 2.97 7.84
C GLY A 86 6.51 2.39 7.34
N ASN A 87 5.74 3.18 6.61
CA ASN A 87 4.48 2.73 6.06
C ASN A 87 4.66 1.50 5.15
N GLU A 88 3.69 0.59 5.16
CA GLU A 88 3.73 -0.67 4.43
C GLU A 88 4.16 -0.51 2.97
N ILE A 89 3.54 0.43 2.25
CA ILE A 89 3.83 0.67 0.84
C ILE A 89 5.28 1.13 0.61
N PHE A 90 5.84 1.94 1.52
CA PHE A 90 7.21 2.42 1.44
C PHE A 90 8.22 1.30 1.71
N ILE A 91 7.99 0.48 2.72
CA ILE A 91 8.85 -0.68 3.04
C ILE A 91 8.86 -1.67 1.87
N LEU A 92 7.67 -2.04 1.35
CA LEU A 92 7.55 -3.04 0.30
C LEU A 92 8.08 -2.52 -1.05
N ALA A 93 7.80 -1.26 -1.43
CA ALA A 93 8.31 -0.69 -2.67
C ALA A 93 9.84 -0.54 -2.65
N THR A 94 10.38 -0.09 -1.51
CA THR A 94 11.83 0.03 -1.34
C THR A 94 12.52 -1.33 -1.39
N TYR A 95 11.92 -2.36 -0.80
CA TYR A 95 12.44 -3.72 -0.87
C TYR A 95 12.32 -4.31 -2.28
N ALA A 96 11.22 -4.07 -2.98
CA ALA A 96 11.05 -4.49 -4.37
C ALA A 96 12.13 -3.86 -5.27
N TYR A 97 12.45 -2.59 -5.06
CA TYR A 97 13.56 -1.93 -5.73
C TYR A 97 14.92 -2.58 -5.41
N ASP A 98 15.15 -3.03 -4.18
CA ASP A 98 16.36 -3.78 -3.80
C ASP A 98 16.49 -5.08 -4.60
N LEU A 99 15.39 -5.73 -4.92
CA LEU A 99 15.31 -6.97 -5.69
C LEU A 99 15.27 -6.75 -7.22
N ASP A 100 15.49 -5.55 -7.72
CA ASP A 100 15.41 -5.18 -9.14
C ASP A 100 14.02 -5.43 -9.77
N ILE A 101 12.97 -5.44 -8.97
CA ILE A 101 11.57 -5.52 -9.46
C ILE A 101 11.20 -4.15 -10.05
N SER A 102 10.65 -4.14 -11.27
CA SER A 102 10.20 -2.91 -11.91
C SER A 102 9.06 -2.23 -11.12
N MET A 103 8.90 -0.92 -11.30
CA MET A 103 7.81 -0.17 -10.69
C MET A 103 6.44 -0.73 -11.11
N GLU A 104 6.29 -1.06 -12.39
CA GLU A 104 5.08 -1.61 -12.98
C GLU A 104 4.73 -2.96 -12.36
N ASP A 105 5.70 -3.86 -12.29
CA ASP A 105 5.52 -5.18 -11.67
C ASP A 105 5.16 -5.05 -10.19
N PHE A 106 5.83 -4.14 -9.49
CA PHE A 106 5.51 -3.89 -8.08
C PHE A 106 4.08 -3.37 -7.90
N ILE A 107 3.61 -2.44 -8.72
CA ILE A 107 2.23 -1.95 -8.68
C ILE A 107 1.24 -3.10 -8.85
N VAL A 108 1.46 -3.96 -9.82
CA VAL A 108 0.60 -5.14 -10.07
C VAL A 108 0.61 -6.09 -8.86
N MET A 109 1.80 -6.44 -8.37
CA MET A 109 1.95 -7.34 -7.21
C MET A 109 1.28 -6.78 -5.95
N TRP A 110 1.53 -5.50 -5.66
CA TRP A 110 0.97 -4.82 -4.48
C TRP A 110 -0.56 -4.72 -4.56
N THR A 111 -1.08 -4.38 -5.73
CA THR A 111 -2.53 -4.30 -5.95
C THR A 111 -3.19 -5.67 -5.80
N LYS A 112 -2.64 -6.71 -6.43
CA LYS A 112 -3.15 -8.09 -6.29
C LYS A 112 -3.12 -8.57 -4.84
N LYS A 113 -2.02 -8.34 -4.13
CA LYS A 113 -1.93 -8.69 -2.70
C LYS A 113 -3.07 -8.06 -1.89
N ASN A 114 -3.33 -6.77 -2.08
CA ASN A 114 -4.37 -6.07 -1.34
C ASN A 114 -5.78 -6.54 -1.72
N LEU A 115 -6.03 -6.77 -3.00
CA LEU A 115 -7.32 -7.31 -3.47
C LEU A 115 -7.58 -8.70 -2.90
N ILE A 116 -6.57 -9.58 -2.88
CA ILE A 116 -6.68 -10.91 -2.28
C ILE A 116 -6.98 -10.82 -0.79
N ASN A 117 -6.33 -9.90 -0.07
CA ASN A 117 -6.58 -9.69 1.35
C ASN A 117 -8.01 -9.20 1.63
N ILE A 118 -8.51 -8.25 0.83
CA ILE A 118 -9.88 -7.76 0.93
C ILE A 118 -10.86 -8.91 0.62
N ALA A 119 -10.61 -9.65 -0.44
CA ALA A 119 -11.43 -10.79 -0.84
C ALA A 119 -11.47 -11.89 0.25
N ALA A 120 -10.31 -12.26 0.80
CA ALA A 120 -10.21 -13.23 1.88
C ALA A 120 -10.93 -12.78 3.16
N THR A 121 -10.87 -11.49 3.48
CA THR A 121 -11.61 -10.90 4.61
C THR A 121 -13.11 -10.93 4.35
N SER A 122 -13.54 -10.63 3.12
CA SER A 122 -14.95 -10.67 2.72
C SER A 122 -15.58 -12.05 2.86
N LEU A 123 -14.81 -13.13 2.64
CA LEU A 123 -15.29 -14.51 2.88
C LEU A 123 -15.67 -14.77 4.34
N LYS A 124 -15.00 -14.10 5.29
CA LYS A 124 -15.24 -14.29 6.73
C LYS A 124 -16.48 -13.55 7.23
N ILE A 125 -16.85 -12.46 6.58
CA ILE A 125 -17.91 -11.54 7.04
C ILE A 125 -19.13 -11.50 6.13
N SER A 126 -19.03 -12.01 4.91
CA SER A 126 -20.13 -12.01 3.94
C SER A 126 -20.45 -13.43 3.46
N ARG A 127 -21.67 -13.61 2.89
CA ARG A 127 -22.09 -14.89 2.31
C ARG A 127 -21.62 -15.08 0.87
N ILE A 128 -20.50 -14.46 0.47
CA ILE A 128 -19.92 -14.60 -0.86
C ILE A 128 -19.28 -15.98 -0.98
N LYS A 129 -19.52 -16.66 -2.10
CA LYS A 129 -18.92 -17.97 -2.34
C LYS A 129 -17.47 -17.85 -2.79
N PRO A 130 -16.58 -18.81 -2.46
CA PRO A 130 -15.19 -18.80 -2.93
C PRO A 130 -15.07 -18.70 -4.47
N SER A 131 -15.98 -19.32 -5.22
CA SER A 131 -16.01 -19.24 -6.69
C SER A 131 -16.28 -17.82 -7.21
N GLU A 132 -17.13 -17.06 -6.53
CA GLU A 132 -17.42 -15.66 -6.91
C GLU A 132 -16.21 -14.76 -6.68
N ILE A 133 -15.47 -15.01 -5.60
CA ILE A 133 -14.21 -14.30 -5.36
C ILE A 133 -13.16 -14.65 -6.41
N GLN A 134 -13.05 -15.91 -6.76
CA GLN A 134 -12.11 -16.35 -7.77
C GLN A 134 -12.43 -15.72 -9.13
N GLN A 135 -13.70 -15.66 -9.51
CA GLN A 135 -14.13 -14.97 -10.72
C GLN A 135 -13.79 -13.47 -10.67
N MET A 136 -14.05 -12.79 -9.54
CA MET A 136 -13.67 -11.39 -9.36
C MET A 136 -12.16 -11.16 -9.51
N LEU A 137 -11.33 -12.04 -8.98
CA LEU A 137 -9.87 -11.92 -9.10
C LEU A 137 -9.41 -12.05 -10.56
N PHE A 138 -10.04 -12.91 -11.37
CA PHE A 138 -9.79 -12.99 -12.80
C PHE A 138 -10.19 -11.70 -13.54
N GLU A 139 -11.35 -11.12 -13.23
CA GLU A 139 -11.80 -9.85 -13.80
C GLU A 139 -10.82 -8.69 -13.45
N PHE A 140 -10.18 -8.75 -12.28
CA PHE A 140 -9.15 -7.78 -11.90
C PHE A 140 -7.86 -7.92 -12.72
N ASP A 141 -7.50 -9.11 -13.14
CA ASP A 141 -6.33 -9.31 -13.99
C ASP A 141 -6.50 -8.59 -15.34
N GLU A 142 -7.71 -8.57 -15.90
CA GLU A 142 -8.03 -7.78 -17.10
C GLU A 142 -7.87 -6.28 -16.82
N ILE A 143 -8.47 -5.78 -15.73
CA ILE A 143 -8.36 -4.35 -15.36
C ILE A 143 -6.90 -3.94 -15.15
N LEU A 144 -6.10 -4.78 -14.47
CA LEU A 144 -4.70 -4.48 -14.21
C LEU A 144 -3.86 -4.51 -15.50
N SER A 145 -4.21 -5.36 -16.47
CA SER A 145 -3.54 -5.43 -17.76
C SER A 145 -3.80 -4.20 -18.63
N GLU A 146 -4.93 -3.51 -18.42
CA GLU A 146 -5.31 -2.28 -19.14
C GLU A 146 -4.74 -1.00 -18.48
N LEU A 147 -4.09 -1.10 -17.33
CA LEU A 147 -3.51 0.06 -16.64
C LEU A 147 -2.38 0.68 -17.46
N ASP A 148 -2.51 1.96 -17.77
CA ASP A 148 -1.43 2.72 -18.37
C ASP A 148 -0.49 3.30 -17.31
N PHE A 149 0.54 2.54 -16.98
CA PHE A 149 1.56 2.94 -16.01
C PHE A 149 2.38 4.16 -16.42
N ARG A 150 2.35 4.56 -17.71
CA ARG A 150 3.05 5.75 -18.22
C ARG A 150 2.34 7.04 -17.80
N ASN A 151 1.03 6.97 -17.59
CA ASN A 151 0.18 8.10 -17.24
C ASN A 151 -0.18 8.17 -15.75
N ILE A 152 0.61 7.53 -14.88
CA ILE A 152 0.43 7.69 -13.44
C ILE A 152 0.60 9.17 -13.08
N LYS A 153 -0.41 9.71 -12.39
CA LYS A 153 -0.46 11.12 -12.01
C LYS A 153 0.72 11.49 -11.11
N ASN A 154 1.23 12.71 -11.27
CA ASN A 154 2.29 13.25 -10.42
C ASN A 154 1.76 13.95 -9.16
N LYS A 155 0.44 14.15 -9.09
CA LYS A 155 -0.21 14.79 -7.95
C LYS A 155 -1.24 13.85 -7.34
N ILE A 156 -1.27 13.80 -6.04
CA ILE A 156 -2.34 13.17 -5.28
C ILE A 156 -3.60 14.00 -5.55
N THR A 157 -4.64 13.37 -6.05
CA THR A 157 -5.82 14.11 -6.53
C THR A 157 -7.11 13.67 -5.86
N ASN A 158 -7.08 12.71 -4.94
CA ASN A 158 -8.35 12.23 -4.43
C ASN A 158 -8.37 11.90 -2.95
N PHE A 159 -9.52 12.18 -2.43
CA PHE A 159 -10.09 11.90 -1.17
C PHE A 159 -11.35 11.06 -1.44
N ASN A 160 -11.49 9.89 -0.84
CA ASN A 160 -12.71 9.10 -0.90
C ASN A 160 -13.52 9.29 0.40
N PRO A 161 -14.44 10.27 0.44
CA PRO A 161 -15.15 10.63 1.67
C PRO A 161 -16.01 9.50 2.22
N LEU A 162 -16.54 8.62 1.37
CA LEU A 162 -17.34 7.47 1.83
C LEU A 162 -16.48 6.43 2.54
N PHE A 163 -15.27 6.21 2.05
CA PHE A 163 -14.33 5.27 2.68
C PHE A 163 -13.85 5.83 4.02
N GLU A 164 -13.55 7.11 4.08
CA GLU A 164 -13.14 7.77 5.32
C GLU A 164 -14.27 7.83 6.35
N GLU A 165 -15.50 8.11 5.94
CA GLU A 165 -16.66 8.06 6.83
C GLU A 165 -16.81 6.68 7.48
N HIS A 166 -16.66 5.60 6.71
CA HIS A 166 -16.69 4.24 7.26
C HIS A 166 -15.56 3.97 8.26
N ILE A 167 -14.35 4.47 8.02
CA ILE A 167 -13.24 4.34 8.97
C ILE A 167 -13.50 5.14 10.24
N PHE A 168 -14.02 6.37 10.13
CA PHE A 168 -14.41 7.18 11.30
C PHE A 168 -15.48 6.50 12.14
N GLN A 169 -16.47 5.88 11.49
CA GLN A 169 -17.52 5.13 12.20
C GLN A 169 -16.97 3.89 12.91
N HIS A 170 -15.85 3.33 12.46
CA HIS A 170 -15.25 2.13 13.05
C HIS A 170 -14.85 2.34 14.52
N SER A 171 -14.44 3.53 14.91
CA SER A 171 -14.10 3.88 16.30
C SER A 171 -15.31 3.85 17.24
N VAL A 172 -16.53 3.95 16.69
CA VAL A 172 -17.80 3.98 17.43
C VAL A 172 -18.52 2.62 17.37
N LEU A 173 -18.14 1.75 16.44
CA LEU A 173 -18.69 0.40 16.33
C LEU A 173 -18.08 -0.49 17.41
N GLU A 174 -18.93 -1.04 18.29
CA GLU A 174 -18.51 -2.03 19.27
C GLU A 174 -17.79 -3.21 18.58
N PRO A 175 -16.67 -3.71 19.14
CA PRO A 175 -15.89 -4.80 18.56
C PRO A 175 -16.60 -6.14 18.73
N LYS A 176 -17.69 -6.36 18.01
CA LYS A 176 -18.44 -7.64 18.03
C LYS A 176 -17.92 -8.70 17.06
N MET A 177 -16.88 -8.41 16.29
CA MET A 177 -16.50 -9.31 15.19
C MET A 177 -15.49 -10.40 15.52
N PHE A 178 -14.98 -10.48 16.75
CA PHE A 178 -13.97 -11.50 17.11
C PHE A 178 -14.22 -12.17 18.46
N ALA A 179 -15.45 -12.24 18.88
CA ALA A 179 -15.86 -13.05 20.02
C ALA A 179 -16.33 -14.42 19.54
N THR A 180 -15.38 -15.32 19.26
CA THR A 180 -15.54 -16.78 19.33
C THR A 180 -14.21 -17.37 19.69
#